data_eb44eb673af1251d875a0cebfc621fb3
#
_entry.id   eb44eb673af1251d875a0cebfc621fb3
#
_cell.length_a   1.000
_cell.length_b   1.000
_cell.length_c   1.000
_cell.angle_alpha   90.00
_cell.angle_beta   90.00
_cell.angle_gamma   90.00
#
_symmetry.space_group_name_H-M   'P 1'
#
loop_
_entity.id
_entity.type
_entity.pdbx_description
1 polymer ?
#
loop_
_entity_poly.entity_id
_entity_poly.type
_entity_poly.pdbx_seq_one_letter_code
_entity_poly.pdbx_strand_id
1 'polypeptide(L)'
;MTTFLIVWAGRLATALGSGISGFALGLWIYQQTGSVTQFATGLLLGFAPGMLAAPAAGVLVDRHRRRTVLLCADAAAMLTAVALTAAELTGHLAVWQVYAATVVESCCAAFQWPALAAAVTGMVRPEQRGRAGAMTQTALAGAQLLGPMLAAVLLGAGGLRAVLIVDVVSFALGLLTLLVARFPEPTGRRGRPLRPDDGPDHPDPTRSPGGGGQRRGWWAELSEGRKLLTGQPGLRHLLRVVTVLNGAEAAATALLLPLVLAGVPAADQNAAVAMVSTSGGLGLAVGSVAMSIWSGPRRPLAWVTSATVLSGAAVLVAGLHPRPGVLAAAAFTFFLGLPVVTSCAQVLWQAAVAAEAQGRVFALRRMFTQGGTLLGYLLAGPLASQVCEPLVAPDGPLGSTLGRLLGTARDRGSALLLCCTGLLLAVTGLAGRRHTVEVPPPPEPVECDRTVLTGIPSNSTDSEPM
;
A
#
# COMPACT_ATOMS: atom_id res chain seq x y z
N MET A 1 5.84 25.58 5.46
CA MET A 1 5.71 24.96 4.13
C MET A 1 7.05 24.67 3.45
N THR A 2 8.00 25.62 3.49
CA THR A 2 9.34 25.42 2.87
C THR A 2 10.08 24.18 3.37
N THR A 3 10.15 23.98 4.69
CA THR A 3 10.76 22.77 5.29
C THR A 3 10.09 21.48 4.81
N PHE A 4 8.75 21.48 4.72
CA PHE A 4 8.01 20.34 4.18
C PHE A 4 8.38 20.06 2.72
N LEU A 5 8.46 21.09 1.88
CA LEU A 5 8.81 20.93 0.46
C LEU A 5 10.22 20.37 0.26
N ILE A 6 11.20 20.80 1.08
CA ILE A 6 12.56 20.26 1.06
C ILE A 6 12.56 18.76 1.39
N VAL A 7 11.89 18.39 2.49
CA VAL A 7 11.78 16.97 2.90
C VAL A 7 11.01 16.16 1.88
N TRP A 8 9.91 16.71 1.34
CA TRP A 8 9.09 16.05 0.33
C TRP A 8 9.87 15.79 -0.96
N ALA A 9 10.68 16.76 -1.44
CA ALA A 9 11.50 16.58 -2.62
C ALA A 9 12.56 15.47 -2.42
N GLY A 10 13.21 15.42 -1.25
CA GLY A 10 14.12 14.33 -0.90
C GLY A 10 13.41 12.98 -0.86
N ARG A 11 12.20 12.91 -0.27
CA ARG A 11 11.41 11.66 -0.23
C ARG A 11 10.94 11.21 -1.61
N LEU A 12 10.59 12.17 -2.49
CA LEU A 12 10.26 11.85 -3.89
C LEU A 12 11.47 11.25 -4.61
N ALA A 13 12.65 11.87 -4.46
CA ALA A 13 13.88 11.36 -5.06
C ALA A 13 14.20 9.93 -4.56
N THR A 14 14.15 9.70 -3.24
CA THR A 14 14.38 8.37 -2.64
C THR A 14 13.33 7.36 -3.11
N ALA A 15 12.05 7.72 -3.14
CA ALA A 15 10.99 6.81 -3.59
C ALA A 15 11.17 6.41 -5.07
N LEU A 16 11.57 7.36 -5.94
CA LEU A 16 11.89 7.08 -7.35
C LEU A 16 13.11 6.16 -7.45
N GLY A 17 14.20 6.44 -6.74
CA GLY A 17 15.41 5.61 -6.74
C GLY A 17 15.09 4.18 -6.32
N SER A 18 14.44 4.00 -5.17
CA SER A 18 14.04 2.67 -4.67
C SER A 18 13.03 1.96 -5.60
N GLY A 19 12.14 2.72 -6.27
CA GLY A 19 11.24 2.14 -7.27
C GLY A 19 11.99 1.62 -8.51
N ILE A 20 13.01 2.34 -8.94
CA ILE A 20 13.88 1.98 -10.06
C ILE A 20 14.74 0.76 -9.70
N SER A 21 15.43 0.81 -8.54
CA SER A 21 16.33 -0.27 -8.10
C SER A 21 15.57 -1.54 -7.75
N GLY A 22 14.44 -1.44 -7.06
CA GLY A 22 13.61 -2.59 -6.70
C GLY A 22 13.10 -3.36 -7.93
N PHE A 23 12.67 -2.62 -8.99
CA PHE A 23 12.26 -3.24 -10.24
C PHE A 23 13.44 -3.91 -10.96
N ALA A 24 14.57 -3.20 -11.09
CA ALA A 24 15.75 -3.70 -11.80
C ALA A 24 16.39 -4.91 -11.09
N LEU A 25 16.47 -4.90 -9.75
CA LEU A 25 16.97 -6.02 -8.95
C LEU A 25 16.03 -7.23 -9.04
N GLY A 26 14.72 -7.01 -9.04
CA GLY A 26 13.75 -8.09 -9.28
C GLY A 26 13.95 -8.74 -10.65
N LEU A 27 14.06 -7.95 -11.71
CA LEU A 27 14.35 -8.43 -13.06
C LEU A 27 15.69 -9.19 -13.11
N TRP A 28 16.73 -8.66 -12.48
CA TRP A 28 18.05 -9.28 -12.41
C TRP A 28 18.00 -10.64 -11.69
N ILE A 29 17.30 -10.75 -10.54
CA ILE A 29 17.09 -12.06 -9.86
C ILE A 29 16.50 -13.10 -10.82
N TYR A 30 15.44 -12.71 -11.55
CA TYR A 30 14.80 -13.63 -12.47
C TYR A 30 15.73 -14.03 -13.64
N GLN A 31 16.47 -13.07 -14.20
CA GLN A 31 17.43 -13.33 -15.29
C GLN A 31 18.58 -14.24 -14.85
N GLN A 32 19.07 -14.10 -13.61
CA GLN A 32 20.16 -14.93 -13.06
C GLN A 32 19.69 -16.35 -12.72
N THR A 33 18.46 -16.50 -12.26
CA THR A 33 17.98 -17.77 -11.67
C THR A 33 17.03 -18.55 -12.58
N GLY A 34 16.35 -17.87 -13.50
CA GLY A 34 15.26 -18.43 -14.29
C GLY A 34 14.08 -18.91 -13.45
N SER A 35 14.01 -18.54 -12.16
CA SER A 35 13.06 -19.09 -11.20
C SER A 35 12.02 -18.07 -10.76
N VAL A 36 10.74 -18.33 -11.09
CA VAL A 36 9.58 -17.57 -10.60
C VAL A 36 9.53 -17.52 -9.06
N THR A 37 9.87 -18.65 -8.43
CA THR A 37 9.89 -18.77 -6.97
C THR A 37 10.92 -17.84 -6.34
N GLN A 38 12.13 -17.76 -6.91
CA GLN A 38 13.16 -16.85 -6.38
C GLN A 38 12.79 -15.38 -6.59
N PHE A 39 12.21 -15.03 -7.72
CA PHE A 39 11.67 -13.69 -7.97
C PHE A 39 10.56 -13.35 -6.95
N ALA A 40 9.57 -14.24 -6.79
CA ALA A 40 8.49 -14.07 -5.81
C ALA A 40 9.01 -13.97 -4.35
N THR A 41 10.08 -14.72 -4.03
CA THR A 41 10.77 -14.61 -2.73
C THR A 41 11.35 -13.21 -2.51
N GLY A 42 11.94 -12.58 -3.54
CA GLY A 42 12.39 -11.19 -3.47
C GLY A 42 11.25 -10.22 -3.12
N LEU A 43 10.10 -10.35 -3.79
CA LEU A 43 8.91 -9.54 -3.50
C LEU A 43 8.37 -9.79 -2.08
N LEU A 44 8.35 -11.05 -1.65
CA LEU A 44 7.95 -11.42 -0.28
C LEU A 44 8.87 -10.78 0.77
N LEU A 45 10.18 -10.83 0.57
CA LEU A 45 11.17 -10.22 1.46
C LEU A 45 11.11 -8.69 1.46
N GLY A 46 10.67 -8.08 0.36
CA GLY A 46 10.39 -6.64 0.30
C GLY A 46 9.15 -6.21 1.08
N PHE A 47 8.24 -7.15 1.38
CA PHE A 47 6.97 -6.85 2.04
C PHE A 47 6.88 -7.39 3.48
N ALA A 48 7.18 -8.68 3.69
CA ALA A 48 6.91 -9.37 4.95
C ALA A 48 7.70 -8.83 6.16
N PRO A 49 9.02 -8.55 6.07
CA PRO A 49 9.78 -8.03 7.19
C PRO A 49 9.25 -6.67 7.68
N GLY A 50 8.91 -5.78 6.76
CA GLY A 50 8.33 -4.48 7.08
C GLY A 50 6.96 -4.60 7.75
N MET A 51 6.12 -5.52 7.28
CA MET A 51 4.82 -5.81 7.90
C MET A 51 4.99 -6.31 9.35
N LEU A 52 5.94 -7.21 9.58
CA LEU A 52 6.22 -7.76 10.91
C LEU A 52 6.86 -6.71 11.84
N ALA A 53 7.71 -5.82 11.30
CA ALA A 53 8.35 -4.75 12.06
C ALA A 53 7.40 -3.58 12.38
N ALA A 54 6.30 -3.40 11.66
CA ALA A 54 5.42 -2.24 11.76
C ALA A 54 4.86 -1.97 13.18
N PRO A 55 4.45 -2.97 14.00
CA PRO A 55 3.99 -2.72 15.36
C PRO A 55 5.10 -2.18 16.26
N ALA A 56 6.31 -2.74 16.16
CA ALA A 56 7.48 -2.29 16.92
C ALA A 56 7.94 -0.90 16.46
N ALA A 57 7.88 -0.64 15.15
CA ALA A 57 8.23 0.64 14.56
C ALA A 57 7.33 1.77 15.09
N GLY A 58 6.01 1.55 15.19
CA GLY A 58 5.09 2.54 15.76
C GLY A 58 5.49 2.95 17.17
N VAL A 59 5.73 1.98 18.06
CA VAL A 59 6.14 2.23 19.46
C VAL A 59 7.48 2.96 19.55
N LEU A 60 8.44 2.59 18.67
CA LEU A 60 9.78 3.17 18.70
C LEU A 60 9.77 4.62 18.19
N VAL A 61 8.99 4.90 17.13
CA VAL A 61 8.82 6.25 16.57
C VAL A 61 8.20 7.21 17.58
N ASP A 62 7.26 6.73 18.41
CA ASP A 62 6.62 7.55 19.46
C ASP A 62 7.59 7.90 20.60
N ARG A 63 8.60 7.04 20.86
CA ARG A 63 9.59 7.23 21.95
C ARG A 63 10.79 8.06 21.55
N HIS A 64 11.11 8.14 20.27
CA HIS A 64 12.34 8.78 19.79
C HIS A 64 12.05 10.06 18.98
N ARG A 65 13.07 10.89 18.79
CA ARG A 65 12.98 12.06 17.92
C ARG A 65 12.75 11.61 16.48
N ARG A 66 11.64 12.04 15.86
CA ARG A 66 11.22 11.67 14.50
C ARG A 66 12.32 11.84 13.46
N ARG A 67 13.11 12.94 13.58
CA ARG A 67 14.26 13.21 12.72
C ARG A 67 15.34 12.14 12.84
N THR A 68 15.68 11.72 14.05
CA THR A 68 16.68 10.69 14.29
C THR A 68 16.26 9.35 13.69
N VAL A 69 14.99 8.96 13.88
CA VAL A 69 14.46 7.71 13.30
C VAL A 69 14.54 7.74 11.76
N LEU A 70 14.14 8.85 11.12
CA LEU A 70 14.25 9.01 9.66
C LEU A 70 15.69 8.95 9.19
N LEU A 71 16.61 9.66 9.86
CA LEU A 71 18.03 9.67 9.49
C LEU A 71 18.66 8.28 9.63
N CYS A 72 18.39 7.56 10.72
CA CYS A 72 18.91 6.21 10.93
C CYS A 72 18.36 5.22 9.88
N ALA A 73 17.07 5.28 9.58
CA ALA A 73 16.45 4.41 8.60
C ALA A 73 16.95 4.69 7.17
N ASP A 74 17.07 5.97 6.79
CA ASP A 74 17.60 6.35 5.47
C ASP A 74 19.10 6.04 5.35
N ALA A 75 19.89 6.22 6.41
CA ALA A 75 21.30 5.85 6.43
C ALA A 75 21.51 4.34 6.31
N ALA A 76 20.68 3.54 6.98
CA ALA A 76 20.75 2.08 6.86
C ALA A 76 20.36 1.63 5.43
N ALA A 77 19.31 2.19 4.84
CA ALA A 77 18.92 1.89 3.46
C ALA A 77 20.00 2.35 2.45
N MET A 78 20.61 3.52 2.66
CA MET A 78 21.73 3.97 1.83
C MET A 78 22.94 3.03 1.93
N LEU A 79 23.23 2.50 3.11
CA LEU A 79 24.33 1.57 3.30
C LEU A 79 24.12 0.26 2.52
N THR A 80 22.88 -0.26 2.47
CA THR A 80 22.56 -1.44 1.63
C THR A 80 22.72 -1.14 0.14
N ALA A 81 22.24 0.02 -0.32
CA ALA A 81 22.41 0.44 -1.72
C ALA A 81 23.89 0.58 -2.09
N VAL A 82 24.72 1.18 -1.23
CA VAL A 82 26.18 1.27 -1.44
C VAL A 82 26.83 -0.13 -1.46
N ALA A 83 26.44 -1.02 -0.55
CA ALA A 83 26.97 -2.39 -0.50
C ALA A 83 26.63 -3.17 -1.79
N LEU A 84 25.38 -3.09 -2.28
CA LEU A 84 24.98 -3.72 -3.55
C LEU A 84 25.72 -3.11 -4.74
N THR A 85 25.89 -1.78 -4.77
CA THR A 85 26.66 -1.10 -5.81
C THR A 85 28.12 -1.56 -5.82
N ALA A 86 28.76 -1.65 -4.65
CA ALA A 86 30.13 -2.15 -4.52
C ALA A 86 30.26 -3.60 -4.98
N ALA A 87 29.29 -4.45 -4.60
CA ALA A 87 29.25 -5.85 -5.02
C ALA A 87 29.12 -5.99 -6.54
N GLU A 88 28.27 -5.17 -7.18
CA GLU A 88 28.10 -5.15 -8.62
C GLU A 88 29.36 -4.66 -9.34
N LEU A 89 30.00 -3.58 -8.85
CA LEU A 89 31.22 -3.03 -9.43
C LEU A 89 32.41 -3.99 -9.36
N THR A 90 32.47 -4.81 -8.32
CA THR A 90 33.51 -5.84 -8.14
C THR A 90 33.17 -7.17 -8.81
N GLY A 91 32.00 -7.30 -9.43
CA GLY A 91 31.54 -8.53 -10.08
C GLY A 91 31.17 -9.67 -9.12
N HIS A 92 30.93 -9.34 -7.83
CA HIS A 92 30.59 -10.31 -6.79
C HIS A 92 29.12 -10.20 -6.30
N LEU A 93 28.25 -9.58 -7.10
CA LEU A 93 26.83 -9.49 -6.75
C LEU A 93 26.18 -10.87 -6.77
N ALA A 94 25.55 -11.25 -5.66
CA ALA A 94 24.87 -12.52 -5.50
C ALA A 94 23.41 -12.32 -5.05
N VAL A 95 22.51 -13.25 -5.40
CA VAL A 95 21.07 -13.16 -5.10
C VAL A 95 20.79 -13.00 -3.60
N TRP A 96 21.55 -13.71 -2.75
CA TRP A 96 21.37 -13.60 -1.29
C TRP A 96 21.67 -12.20 -0.75
N GLN A 97 22.63 -11.46 -1.36
CA GLN A 97 22.94 -10.08 -0.98
C GLN A 97 21.77 -9.15 -1.30
N VAL A 98 21.13 -9.35 -2.46
CA VAL A 98 19.92 -8.61 -2.83
C VAL A 98 18.79 -8.90 -1.84
N TYR A 99 18.58 -10.18 -1.48
CA TYR A 99 17.60 -10.55 -0.46
C TYR A 99 17.88 -9.90 0.91
N ALA A 100 19.12 -9.92 1.35
CA ALA A 100 19.51 -9.30 2.63
C ALA A 100 19.25 -7.79 2.62
N ALA A 101 19.65 -7.09 1.54
CA ALA A 101 19.38 -5.67 1.37
C ALA A 101 17.88 -5.37 1.36
N THR A 102 17.10 -6.14 0.61
CA THR A 102 15.63 -6.00 0.53
C THR A 102 14.95 -6.16 1.90
N VAL A 103 15.42 -7.12 2.72
CA VAL A 103 14.93 -7.28 4.11
C VAL A 103 15.21 -6.04 4.95
N VAL A 104 16.45 -5.51 4.88
CA VAL A 104 16.82 -4.30 5.64
C VAL A 104 15.99 -3.10 5.17
N GLU A 105 15.85 -2.88 3.86
CA GLU A 105 15.04 -1.80 3.30
C GLU A 105 13.57 -1.90 3.69
N SER A 106 13.01 -3.11 3.66
CA SER A 106 11.64 -3.38 4.09
C SER A 106 11.41 -3.02 5.57
N CYS A 107 12.36 -3.39 6.44
CA CYS A 107 12.33 -2.98 7.84
C CYS A 107 12.46 -1.46 7.99
N CYS A 108 13.41 -0.82 7.29
CA CYS A 108 13.58 0.64 7.31
C CYS A 108 12.30 1.37 6.90
N ALA A 109 11.62 0.91 5.85
CA ALA A 109 10.35 1.47 5.38
C ALA A 109 9.25 1.45 6.47
N ALA A 110 9.21 0.40 7.30
CA ALA A 110 8.27 0.30 8.41
C ALA A 110 8.44 1.41 9.46
N PHE A 111 9.67 1.91 9.66
CA PHE A 111 9.97 3.04 10.55
C PHE A 111 9.78 4.39 9.84
N GLN A 112 10.16 4.49 8.57
CA GLN A 112 10.10 5.73 7.81
C GLN A 112 8.68 6.24 7.67
N TRP A 113 7.70 5.37 7.40
CA TRP A 113 6.33 5.77 7.14
C TRP A 113 5.66 6.47 8.33
N PRO A 114 5.58 5.89 9.54
CA PRO A 114 4.98 6.56 10.69
C PRO A 114 5.78 7.79 11.13
N ALA A 115 7.12 7.74 11.05
CA ALA A 115 7.96 8.87 11.41
C ALA A 115 7.74 10.07 10.50
N LEU A 116 7.61 9.84 9.17
CA LEU A 116 7.29 10.89 8.19
C LEU A 116 5.89 11.47 8.42
N ALA A 117 4.88 10.62 8.57
CA ALA A 117 3.51 11.05 8.82
C ALA A 117 3.43 11.95 10.06
N ALA A 118 4.11 11.54 11.14
CA ALA A 118 4.17 12.32 12.37
C ALA A 118 5.02 13.60 12.24
N ALA A 119 6.06 13.63 11.39
CA ALA A 119 6.86 14.82 11.13
C ALA A 119 6.08 15.85 10.31
N VAL A 120 5.33 15.42 9.29
CA VAL A 120 4.52 16.29 8.44
C VAL A 120 3.49 17.07 9.25
N THR A 121 2.83 16.44 10.24
CA THR A 121 1.85 17.13 11.11
C THR A 121 2.46 18.29 11.89
N GLY A 122 3.76 18.26 12.21
CA GLY A 122 4.49 19.33 12.89
C GLY A 122 5.05 20.41 11.96
N MET A 123 5.23 20.09 10.66
CA MET A 123 5.82 21.02 9.66
C MET A 123 4.78 21.88 8.95
N VAL A 124 3.52 21.44 8.93
CA VAL A 124 2.46 22.01 8.10
C VAL A 124 1.30 22.48 8.98
N ARG A 125 0.73 23.66 8.67
CA ARG A 125 -0.46 24.20 9.37
C ARG A 125 -1.65 23.22 9.22
N PRO A 126 -2.58 23.17 10.19
CA PRO A 126 -3.75 22.28 10.15
C PRO A 126 -4.52 22.31 8.82
N GLU A 127 -4.73 23.51 8.26
CA GLU A 127 -5.48 23.73 7.03
C GLU A 127 -4.78 23.13 5.78
N GLN A 128 -3.46 22.96 5.85
CA GLN A 128 -2.63 22.47 4.73
C GLN A 128 -2.27 20.98 4.85
N ARG A 129 -2.66 20.29 5.93
CA ARG A 129 -2.34 18.87 6.16
C ARG A 129 -2.89 17.97 5.06
N GLY A 130 -4.11 18.24 4.61
CA GLY A 130 -4.70 17.49 3.49
C GLY A 130 -3.88 17.60 2.21
N ARG A 131 -3.41 18.82 1.87
CA ARG A 131 -2.55 19.05 0.71
C ARG A 131 -1.20 18.34 0.84
N ALA A 132 -0.57 18.38 2.02
CA ALA A 132 0.70 17.70 2.28
C ALA A 132 0.54 16.17 2.17
N GLY A 133 -0.54 15.60 2.68
CA GLY A 133 -0.87 14.19 2.53
C GLY A 133 -1.08 13.79 1.07
N ALA A 134 -1.82 14.58 0.30
CA ALA A 134 -2.03 14.37 -1.13
C ALA A 134 -0.70 14.40 -1.90
N MET A 135 0.18 15.38 -1.63
CA MET A 135 1.51 15.47 -2.24
C MET A 135 2.37 14.25 -1.94
N THR A 136 2.33 13.72 -0.70
CA THR A 136 3.08 12.52 -0.31
C THR A 136 2.57 11.29 -1.08
N GLN A 137 1.26 11.14 -1.22
CA GLN A 137 0.67 10.04 -1.98
C GLN A 137 0.96 10.15 -3.48
N THR A 138 0.93 11.36 -4.04
CA THR A 138 1.32 11.59 -5.44
C THR A 138 2.79 11.21 -5.69
N ALA A 139 3.69 11.50 -4.74
CA ALA A 139 5.09 11.10 -4.85
C ALA A 139 5.25 9.58 -4.90
N LEU A 140 4.53 8.84 -4.05
CA LEU A 140 4.55 7.38 -4.04
C LEU A 140 3.96 6.79 -5.31
N ALA A 141 2.79 7.28 -5.74
CA ALA A 141 2.16 6.83 -6.98
C ALA A 141 3.05 7.13 -8.21
N GLY A 142 3.68 8.31 -8.23
CA GLY A 142 4.65 8.67 -9.26
C GLY A 142 5.87 7.75 -9.30
N ALA A 143 6.39 7.38 -8.14
CA ALA A 143 7.51 6.43 -8.05
C ALA A 143 7.12 5.03 -8.54
N GLN A 144 5.92 4.55 -8.21
CA GLN A 144 5.43 3.26 -8.70
C GLN A 144 5.19 3.25 -10.20
N LEU A 145 4.70 4.35 -10.77
CA LEU A 145 4.46 4.49 -12.20
C LEU A 145 5.76 4.65 -12.99
N LEU A 146 6.62 5.56 -12.55
CA LEU A 146 7.83 5.93 -13.29
C LEU A 146 9.01 5.00 -13.01
N GLY A 147 9.02 4.31 -11.86
CA GLY A 147 10.09 3.41 -11.46
C GLY A 147 10.43 2.37 -12.53
N PRO A 148 9.50 1.51 -12.97
CA PRO A 148 9.76 0.51 -14.01
C PRO A 148 10.19 1.11 -15.36
N MET A 149 9.61 2.26 -15.76
CA MET A 149 9.98 2.94 -16.99
C MET A 149 11.42 3.43 -16.96
N LEU A 150 11.78 4.15 -15.89
CA LEU A 150 13.12 4.68 -15.71
C LEU A 150 14.14 3.56 -15.52
N ALA A 151 13.76 2.47 -14.83
CA ALA A 151 14.59 1.28 -14.70
C ALA A 151 14.91 0.67 -16.07
N ALA A 152 13.92 0.52 -16.96
CA ALA A 152 14.13 -0.02 -18.29
C ALA A 152 15.08 0.86 -19.13
N VAL A 153 14.92 2.19 -19.05
CA VAL A 153 15.81 3.15 -19.73
C VAL A 153 17.24 3.04 -19.18
N LEU A 154 17.41 3.04 -17.87
CA LEU A 154 18.72 2.96 -17.23
C LEU A 154 19.42 1.62 -17.48
N LEU A 155 18.66 0.51 -17.44
CA LEU A 155 19.19 -0.81 -17.78
C LEU A 155 19.68 -0.87 -19.23
N GLY A 156 18.96 -0.23 -20.14
CA GLY A 156 19.39 -0.13 -21.56
C GLY A 156 20.60 0.75 -21.78
N ALA A 157 20.75 1.83 -21.01
CA ALA A 157 21.82 2.81 -21.18
C ALA A 157 23.13 2.44 -20.46
N GLY A 158 23.07 1.85 -19.26
CA GLY A 158 24.26 1.60 -18.43
C GLY A 158 24.18 0.33 -17.59
N GLY A 159 23.18 -0.52 -17.85
CA GLY A 159 23.00 -1.78 -17.12
C GLY A 159 22.60 -1.56 -15.64
N LEU A 160 22.73 -2.64 -14.87
CA LEU A 160 22.39 -2.63 -13.44
C LEU A 160 23.24 -1.62 -12.64
N ARG A 161 24.49 -1.38 -13.05
CA ARG A 161 25.40 -0.41 -12.43
C ARG A 161 24.81 1.00 -12.41
N ALA A 162 24.26 1.45 -13.53
CA ALA A 162 23.65 2.77 -13.63
C ALA A 162 22.45 2.92 -12.68
N VAL A 163 21.63 1.87 -12.58
CA VAL A 163 20.48 1.82 -11.67
C VAL A 163 20.92 1.95 -10.22
N LEU A 164 21.89 1.15 -9.79
CA LEU A 164 22.37 1.15 -8.41
C LEU A 164 23.06 2.47 -8.02
N ILE A 165 23.80 3.10 -8.95
CA ILE A 165 24.39 4.42 -8.71
C ILE A 165 23.29 5.48 -8.53
N VAL A 166 22.23 5.46 -9.36
CA VAL A 166 21.10 6.38 -9.24
C VAL A 166 20.38 6.18 -7.89
N ASP A 167 20.27 4.95 -7.42
CA ASP A 167 19.67 4.65 -6.12
C ASP A 167 20.50 5.25 -4.96
N VAL A 168 21.82 5.02 -4.95
CA VAL A 168 22.73 5.63 -3.97
C VAL A 168 22.61 7.15 -3.97
N VAL A 169 22.62 7.78 -5.16
CA VAL A 169 22.47 9.24 -5.30
C VAL A 169 21.12 9.70 -4.75
N SER A 170 20.05 8.96 -5.01
CA SER A 170 18.71 9.31 -4.53
C SER A 170 18.62 9.26 -2.99
N PHE A 171 19.22 8.24 -2.36
CA PHE A 171 19.32 8.16 -0.90
C PHE A 171 20.21 9.27 -0.32
N ALA A 172 21.33 9.60 -0.97
CA ALA A 172 22.20 10.71 -0.55
C ALA A 172 21.45 12.05 -0.59
N LEU A 173 20.69 12.31 -1.65
CA LEU A 173 19.82 13.50 -1.75
C LEU A 173 18.73 13.50 -0.65
N GLY A 174 18.08 12.37 -0.41
CA GLY A 174 17.11 12.22 0.66
C GLY A 174 17.70 12.53 2.03
N LEU A 175 18.86 11.96 2.34
CA LEU A 175 19.57 12.18 3.60
C LEU A 175 20.02 13.64 3.74
N LEU A 176 20.54 14.26 2.68
CA LEU A 176 20.93 15.67 2.66
C LEU A 176 19.73 16.56 2.99
N THR A 177 18.56 16.32 2.39
CA THR A 177 17.36 17.11 2.67
C THR A 177 16.91 17.00 4.12
N LEU A 178 17.04 15.80 4.75
CA LEU A 178 16.75 15.59 6.17
C LEU A 178 17.77 16.28 7.09
N LEU A 179 19.03 16.37 6.66
CA LEU A 179 20.08 17.07 7.42
C LEU A 179 19.88 18.58 7.39
N VAL A 180 19.52 19.15 6.23
CA VAL A 180 19.27 20.59 6.05
C VAL A 180 17.93 21.02 6.66
N ALA A 181 16.92 20.16 6.62
CA ALA A 181 15.59 20.48 7.12
C ALA A 181 15.59 20.69 8.64
N ARG A 182 15.10 21.86 9.06
CA ARG A 182 14.87 22.16 10.49
C ARG A 182 13.51 21.60 10.93
N PHE A 183 13.54 20.49 11.64
CA PHE A 183 12.34 19.92 12.22
C PHE A 183 11.91 20.78 13.41
N PRO A 184 10.67 21.30 13.47
CA PRO A 184 10.15 21.92 14.67
C PRO A 184 10.16 20.88 15.80
N GLU A 185 10.83 21.14 16.88
CA GLU A 185 10.69 20.31 18.08
C GLU A 185 9.25 20.42 18.58
N PRO A 186 8.62 19.30 18.99
CA PRO A 186 7.31 19.36 19.61
C PRO A 186 7.44 20.22 20.88
N THR A 187 6.95 21.45 20.81
CA THR A 187 6.77 22.28 22.00
C THR A 187 5.66 21.67 22.84
N GLY A 188 6.03 20.88 23.83
CA GLY A 188 5.07 20.39 24.81
C GLY A 188 4.93 18.89 24.87
N ARG A 189 5.89 18.21 25.50
CA ARG A 189 5.73 16.97 26.29
C ARG A 189 7.04 16.52 26.94
N ARG A 190 7.92 17.44 27.31
CA ARG A 190 8.93 17.15 28.34
C ARG A 190 8.54 17.96 29.57
N GLY A 191 7.98 17.24 30.54
CA GLY A 191 8.05 17.58 31.93
C GLY A 191 7.91 19.07 32.27
N ARG A 192 6.69 19.60 32.26
CA ARG A 192 6.41 20.62 33.27
C ARG A 192 6.69 19.91 34.59
N PRO A 193 7.68 20.34 35.40
CA PRO A 193 7.84 19.78 36.72
C PRO A 193 6.49 19.96 37.41
N LEU A 194 5.92 18.88 37.94
CA LEU A 194 4.73 18.94 38.78
C LEU A 194 5.05 19.98 39.84
N ARG A 195 4.37 21.12 39.80
CA ARG A 195 4.41 22.07 40.91
C ARG A 195 3.79 21.37 42.10
N PRO A 196 4.37 21.49 43.29
CA PRO A 196 3.84 20.87 44.51
C PRO A 196 2.40 21.28 44.85
N ASP A 197 1.88 22.34 44.20
CA ASP A 197 0.54 22.91 44.43
C ASP A 197 -0.54 22.47 43.44
N ASP A 198 -0.23 21.62 42.43
CA ASP A 198 -1.24 21.04 41.56
C ASP A 198 -1.96 19.91 42.33
N GLY A 199 -2.95 20.28 43.13
CA GLY A 199 -3.83 19.36 43.84
C GLY A 199 -4.61 18.46 42.89
N PRO A 200 -5.15 17.30 43.37
CA PRO A 200 -5.74 16.22 42.54
C PRO A 200 -7.02 16.61 41.78
N ASP A 201 -7.51 17.83 41.91
CA ASP A 201 -8.85 18.22 41.43
C ASP A 201 -8.88 19.17 40.21
N HIS A 202 -7.76 19.43 39.53
CA HIS A 202 -7.85 20.13 38.25
C HIS A 202 -8.12 19.13 37.09
N PRO A 203 -9.33 19.13 36.49
CA PRO A 203 -9.62 18.35 35.32
C PRO A 203 -8.75 18.86 34.18
N ASP A 204 -7.75 18.06 33.78
CA ASP A 204 -6.95 18.29 32.58
C ASP A 204 -7.89 18.22 31.35
N PRO A 205 -8.18 19.38 30.68
CA PRO A 205 -9.10 19.40 29.53
C PRO A 205 -8.59 18.61 28.32
N THR A 206 -7.39 18.04 28.41
CA THR A 206 -6.80 17.18 27.37
C THR A 206 -6.85 15.70 27.73
N ARG A 207 -7.31 15.34 28.93
CA ARG A 207 -7.67 13.96 29.26
C ARG A 207 -9.00 13.65 28.60
N SER A 208 -8.97 13.00 27.45
CA SER A 208 -10.14 12.31 26.93
C SER A 208 -10.73 11.45 28.05
N PRO A 209 -12.05 11.56 28.34
CA PRO A 209 -12.70 10.73 29.35
C PRO A 209 -12.80 9.30 28.83
N GLY A 210 -11.72 8.52 28.96
CA GLY A 210 -11.57 7.16 28.46
C GLY A 210 -10.26 6.48 28.84
N GLY A 211 -9.35 7.18 29.54
CA GLY A 211 -8.02 6.63 29.90
C GLY A 211 -7.97 5.71 31.12
N GLY A 212 -9.10 5.36 31.73
CA GLY A 212 -9.23 4.48 32.91
C GLY A 212 -9.79 3.08 32.61
N GLY A 213 -10.02 2.74 31.35
CA GLY A 213 -10.40 1.37 30.95
C GLY A 213 -9.19 0.43 31.08
N GLN A 214 -9.31 -0.62 31.90
CA GLN A 214 -8.45 -1.79 31.94
C GLN A 214 -7.85 -2.02 30.55
N ARG A 215 -6.53 -2.27 30.45
CA ARG A 215 -5.89 -2.85 29.27
C ARG A 215 -6.63 -4.13 28.92
N ARG A 216 -7.77 -4.01 28.28
CA ARG A 216 -8.44 -5.16 27.64
C ARG A 216 -7.39 -5.73 26.69
N GLY A 217 -7.03 -7.00 26.94
CA GLY A 217 -5.96 -7.63 26.18
C GLY A 217 -6.25 -7.48 24.69
N TRP A 218 -5.24 -7.23 23.89
CA TRP A 218 -5.30 -7.13 22.42
C TRP A 218 -6.23 -8.16 21.76
N TRP A 219 -6.27 -9.36 22.31
CA TRP A 219 -7.19 -10.43 21.91
C TRP A 219 -8.68 -10.12 22.15
N ALA A 220 -9.02 -9.39 23.21
CA ALA A 220 -10.40 -9.00 23.49
C ALA A 220 -10.87 -7.91 22.51
N GLU A 221 -10.01 -6.96 22.15
CA GLU A 221 -10.31 -5.95 21.14
C GLU A 221 -10.49 -6.54 19.75
N LEU A 222 -9.65 -7.52 19.37
CA LEU A 222 -9.82 -8.27 18.12
C LEU A 222 -11.11 -9.10 18.10
N SER A 223 -11.50 -9.70 19.23
CA SER A 223 -12.74 -10.50 19.33
C SER A 223 -13.99 -9.64 19.15
N GLU A 224 -13.96 -8.40 19.66
CA GLU A 224 -15.06 -7.44 19.52
C GLU A 224 -15.18 -6.94 18.08
N GLY A 225 -14.03 -6.59 17.43
CA GLY A 225 -13.98 -6.28 16.01
C GLY A 225 -14.51 -7.43 15.14
N ARG A 226 -14.16 -8.68 15.48
CA ARG A 226 -14.69 -9.88 14.81
C ARG A 226 -16.21 -10.02 14.97
N LYS A 227 -16.77 -9.77 16.15
CA LYS A 227 -18.21 -9.83 16.39
C LYS A 227 -18.96 -8.81 15.52
N LEU A 228 -18.46 -7.58 15.40
CA LEU A 228 -19.03 -6.56 14.53
C LEU A 228 -19.01 -6.99 13.05
N LEU A 229 -17.93 -7.61 12.60
CA LEU A 229 -17.80 -8.12 11.23
C LEU A 229 -18.71 -9.34 10.99
N THR A 230 -18.90 -10.21 11.99
CA THR A 230 -19.76 -11.38 11.84
C THR A 230 -21.24 -11.02 11.83
N GLY A 231 -21.62 -9.90 12.44
CA GLY A 231 -23.00 -9.39 12.46
C GLY A 231 -23.48 -8.82 11.11
N GLN A 232 -22.56 -8.40 10.21
CA GLN A 232 -22.93 -7.76 8.94
C GLN A 232 -22.39 -8.54 7.73
N PRO A 233 -23.24 -9.28 7.00
CA PRO A 233 -22.83 -10.09 5.85
C PRO A 233 -22.17 -9.26 4.74
N GLY A 234 -22.64 -8.03 4.52
CA GLY A 234 -22.08 -7.10 3.52
C GLY A 234 -20.65 -6.68 3.83
N LEU A 235 -20.31 -6.36 5.09
CA LEU A 235 -18.95 -6.01 5.49
C LEU A 235 -18.00 -7.21 5.41
N ARG A 236 -18.47 -8.40 5.75
CA ARG A 236 -17.67 -9.64 5.57
C ARG A 236 -17.35 -9.89 4.11
N HIS A 237 -18.34 -9.68 3.22
CA HIS A 237 -18.10 -9.81 1.79
C HIS A 237 -17.10 -8.77 1.30
N LEU A 238 -17.26 -7.51 1.70
CA LEU A 238 -16.35 -6.42 1.35
C LEU A 238 -14.91 -6.70 1.83
N LEU A 239 -14.74 -7.25 3.04
CA LEU A 239 -13.45 -7.69 3.55
C LEU A 239 -12.83 -8.78 2.67
N ARG A 240 -13.62 -9.80 2.29
CA ARG A 240 -13.15 -10.86 1.39
C ARG A 240 -12.73 -10.31 0.03
N VAL A 241 -13.55 -9.45 -0.58
CA VAL A 241 -13.23 -8.83 -1.88
C VAL A 241 -11.90 -8.09 -1.81
N VAL A 242 -11.70 -7.23 -0.82
CA VAL A 242 -10.46 -6.45 -0.72
C VAL A 242 -9.27 -7.34 -0.37
N THR A 243 -9.44 -8.36 0.46
CA THR A 243 -8.37 -9.32 0.79
C THR A 243 -7.95 -10.14 -0.44
N VAL A 244 -8.92 -10.67 -1.18
CA VAL A 244 -8.65 -11.44 -2.41
C VAL A 244 -8.03 -10.54 -3.49
N LEU A 245 -8.51 -9.30 -3.62
CA LEU A 245 -7.94 -8.32 -4.57
C LEU A 245 -6.46 -8.03 -4.27
N ASN A 246 -6.10 -7.81 -3.00
CA ASN A 246 -4.71 -7.59 -2.61
C ASN A 246 -3.84 -8.83 -2.81
N GLY A 247 -4.37 -10.02 -2.52
CA GLY A 247 -3.68 -11.28 -2.78
C GLY A 247 -3.48 -11.53 -4.28
N ALA A 248 -4.48 -11.23 -5.08
CA ALA A 248 -4.43 -11.34 -6.53
C ALA A 248 -3.45 -10.32 -7.16
N GLU A 249 -3.42 -9.09 -6.65
CA GLU A 249 -2.45 -8.07 -7.04
C GLU A 249 -1.01 -8.57 -6.79
N ALA A 250 -0.75 -9.09 -5.60
CA ALA A 250 0.55 -9.64 -5.24
C ALA A 250 0.94 -10.83 -6.13
N ALA A 251 0.03 -11.78 -6.33
CA ALA A 251 0.25 -12.92 -7.20
C ALA A 251 0.46 -12.50 -8.66
N ALA A 252 -0.38 -11.61 -9.20
CA ALA A 252 -0.23 -11.10 -10.55
C ALA A 252 1.11 -10.38 -10.74
N THR A 253 1.54 -9.55 -9.78
CA THR A 253 2.84 -8.87 -9.79
C THR A 253 4.00 -9.88 -9.84
N ALA A 254 3.91 -10.97 -9.06
CA ALA A 254 4.93 -12.02 -9.06
C ALA A 254 4.97 -12.85 -10.36
N LEU A 255 3.82 -13.03 -11.02
CA LEU A 255 3.70 -13.87 -12.21
C LEU A 255 3.87 -13.10 -13.52
N LEU A 256 3.61 -11.78 -13.51
CA LEU A 256 3.57 -10.96 -14.71
C LEU A 256 4.93 -10.87 -15.39
N LEU A 257 5.99 -10.60 -14.62
CA LEU A 257 7.35 -10.45 -15.14
C LEU A 257 7.84 -11.75 -15.82
N PRO A 258 7.77 -12.94 -15.18
CA PRO A 258 8.12 -14.20 -15.83
C PRO A 258 7.34 -14.46 -17.12
N LEU A 259 6.03 -14.21 -17.13
CA LEU A 259 5.18 -14.40 -18.31
C LEU A 259 5.56 -13.50 -19.48
N VAL A 260 5.86 -12.23 -19.21
CA VAL A 260 6.32 -11.28 -20.24
C VAL A 260 7.64 -11.76 -20.85
N LEU A 261 8.59 -12.14 -20.00
CA LEU A 261 9.93 -12.56 -20.43
C LEU A 261 9.91 -13.90 -21.21
N ALA A 262 9.03 -14.83 -20.83
CA ALA A 262 8.89 -16.12 -21.52
C ALA A 262 8.29 -15.99 -22.94
N GLY A 263 7.48 -14.96 -23.16
CA GLY A 263 6.75 -14.75 -24.44
C GLY A 263 7.48 -13.90 -25.48
N VAL A 264 8.69 -13.37 -25.18
CA VAL A 264 9.37 -12.37 -26.02
C VAL A 264 10.85 -12.71 -26.20
N PRO A 265 11.42 -12.51 -27.42
CA PRO A 265 12.86 -12.64 -27.63
C PRO A 265 13.69 -11.73 -26.70
N ALA A 266 14.90 -12.17 -26.36
CA ALA A 266 15.76 -11.48 -25.39
C ALA A 266 16.00 -9.99 -25.74
N ALA A 267 16.08 -9.66 -27.02
CA ALA A 267 16.28 -8.26 -27.48
C ALA A 267 15.12 -7.33 -27.11
N ASP A 268 13.88 -7.86 -27.04
CA ASP A 268 12.67 -7.06 -26.85
C ASP A 268 12.12 -7.14 -25.41
N GLN A 269 12.74 -7.94 -24.55
CA GLN A 269 12.24 -8.21 -23.19
C GLN A 269 12.09 -6.96 -22.35
N ASN A 270 13.10 -6.08 -22.33
CA ASN A 270 13.05 -4.84 -21.57
C ASN A 270 11.93 -3.92 -22.04
N ALA A 271 11.73 -3.81 -23.36
CA ALA A 271 10.65 -3.01 -23.93
C ALA A 271 9.27 -3.56 -23.60
N ALA A 272 9.10 -4.89 -23.68
CA ALA A 272 7.84 -5.55 -23.34
C ALA A 272 7.48 -5.38 -21.85
N VAL A 273 8.46 -5.56 -20.96
CA VAL A 273 8.26 -5.36 -19.51
C VAL A 273 7.95 -3.90 -19.21
N ALA A 274 8.66 -2.95 -19.83
CA ALA A 274 8.38 -1.52 -19.68
C ALA A 274 6.96 -1.18 -20.15
N MET A 275 6.52 -1.71 -21.31
CA MET A 275 5.18 -1.49 -21.84
C MET A 275 4.10 -1.99 -20.87
N VAL A 276 4.23 -3.20 -20.35
CA VAL A 276 3.23 -3.77 -19.44
C VAL A 276 3.18 -3.02 -18.12
N SER A 277 4.34 -2.70 -17.53
CA SER A 277 4.43 -1.97 -16.27
C SER A 277 3.90 -0.54 -16.40
N THR A 278 4.24 0.15 -17.50
CA THR A 278 3.72 1.50 -17.80
C THR A 278 2.21 1.49 -17.98
N SER A 279 1.66 0.50 -18.70
CA SER A 279 0.22 0.36 -18.88
C SER A 279 -0.50 0.19 -17.55
N GLY A 280 0.04 -0.63 -16.63
CA GLY A 280 -0.50 -0.78 -15.28
C GLY A 280 -0.45 0.54 -14.49
N GLY A 281 0.68 1.23 -14.52
CA GLY A 281 0.83 2.53 -13.86
C GLY A 281 -0.13 3.59 -14.44
N LEU A 282 -0.33 3.64 -15.75
CA LEU A 282 -1.31 4.52 -16.39
C LEU A 282 -2.73 4.17 -15.95
N GLY A 283 -3.08 2.89 -15.87
CA GLY A 283 -4.37 2.45 -15.35
C GLY A 283 -4.62 2.95 -13.92
N LEU A 284 -3.63 2.79 -13.04
CA LEU A 284 -3.69 3.29 -11.66
C LEU A 284 -3.86 4.81 -11.60
N ALA A 285 -3.11 5.55 -12.40
CA ALA A 285 -3.17 7.01 -12.47
C ALA A 285 -4.54 7.48 -12.95
N VAL A 286 -5.03 6.93 -14.08
CA VAL A 286 -6.35 7.26 -14.64
C VAL A 286 -7.47 6.94 -13.66
N GLY A 287 -7.44 5.75 -13.03
CA GLY A 287 -8.42 5.36 -12.02
C GLY A 287 -8.42 6.28 -10.80
N SER A 288 -7.24 6.68 -10.32
CA SER A 288 -7.09 7.59 -9.18
C SER A 288 -7.60 8.99 -9.49
N VAL A 289 -7.28 9.53 -10.68
CA VAL A 289 -7.77 10.84 -11.15
C VAL A 289 -9.29 10.79 -11.33
N ALA A 290 -9.82 9.74 -11.96
CA ALA A 290 -11.25 9.58 -12.13
C ALA A 290 -12.00 9.59 -10.80
N MET A 291 -11.48 8.86 -9.78
CA MET A 291 -12.08 8.84 -8.44
C MET A 291 -11.90 10.16 -7.67
N SER A 292 -10.89 10.97 -8.00
CA SER A 292 -10.68 12.28 -7.38
C SER A 292 -11.64 13.36 -7.90
N ILE A 293 -12.00 13.29 -9.18
CA ILE A 293 -12.90 14.26 -9.83
C ILE A 293 -14.37 13.89 -9.59
N TRP A 294 -14.64 12.58 -9.47
CA TRP A 294 -15.99 12.08 -9.34
C TRP A 294 -16.43 12.09 -7.88
N SER A 295 -17.60 12.69 -7.59
CA SER A 295 -18.17 12.77 -6.23
C SER A 295 -18.58 11.41 -5.63
N GLY A 296 -18.26 10.31 -6.30
CA GLY A 296 -18.55 8.94 -5.88
C GLY A 296 -19.86 8.39 -6.48
N PRO A 297 -19.96 7.09 -6.65
CA PRO A 297 -21.13 6.44 -7.21
C PRO A 297 -22.28 6.37 -6.19
N ARG A 298 -23.51 6.57 -6.66
CA ARG A 298 -24.73 6.40 -5.85
C ARG A 298 -24.89 4.98 -5.28
N ARG A 299 -24.24 3.98 -5.89
CA ARG A 299 -24.26 2.57 -5.47
C ARG A 299 -22.83 2.03 -5.36
N PRO A 300 -22.08 2.38 -4.30
CA PRO A 300 -20.66 2.04 -4.19
C PRO A 300 -20.41 0.53 -4.20
N LEU A 301 -21.27 -0.29 -3.63
CA LEU A 301 -21.12 -1.75 -3.64
C LEU A 301 -21.23 -2.34 -5.06
N ALA A 302 -22.11 -1.81 -5.91
CA ALA A 302 -22.22 -2.26 -7.30
C ALA A 302 -20.94 -1.95 -8.10
N TRP A 303 -20.29 -0.82 -7.80
CA TRP A 303 -19.01 -0.45 -8.42
C TRP A 303 -17.85 -1.31 -7.93
N VAL A 304 -17.79 -1.62 -6.63
CA VAL A 304 -16.84 -2.60 -6.08
C VAL A 304 -16.98 -3.93 -6.80
N THR A 305 -18.22 -4.43 -6.91
CA THR A 305 -18.52 -5.71 -7.57
C THR A 305 -18.12 -5.70 -9.04
N SER A 306 -18.56 -4.70 -9.81
CA SER A 306 -18.31 -4.64 -11.26
C SER A 306 -16.83 -4.44 -11.57
N ALA A 307 -16.14 -3.56 -10.84
CA ALA A 307 -14.69 -3.35 -10.99
C ALA A 307 -13.89 -4.62 -10.66
N THR A 308 -14.26 -5.34 -9.58
CA THR A 308 -13.60 -6.61 -9.22
C THR A 308 -13.82 -7.69 -10.29
N VAL A 309 -15.04 -7.82 -10.82
CA VAL A 309 -15.34 -8.77 -11.90
C VAL A 309 -14.57 -8.41 -13.17
N LEU A 310 -14.53 -7.12 -13.55
CA LEU A 310 -13.77 -6.66 -14.71
C LEU A 310 -12.27 -6.91 -14.57
N SER A 311 -11.72 -6.60 -13.40
CA SER A 311 -10.32 -6.91 -13.07
C SER A 311 -10.04 -8.41 -13.14
N GLY A 312 -10.94 -9.24 -12.60
CA GLY A 312 -10.83 -10.70 -12.67
C GLY A 312 -10.90 -11.23 -14.11
N ALA A 313 -11.80 -10.71 -14.93
CA ALA A 313 -11.89 -11.07 -16.34
C ALA A 313 -10.62 -10.66 -17.13
N ALA A 314 -10.08 -9.47 -16.85
CA ALA A 314 -8.84 -9.01 -17.48
C ALA A 314 -7.65 -9.91 -17.13
N VAL A 315 -7.50 -10.29 -15.86
CA VAL A 315 -6.45 -11.20 -15.39
C VAL A 315 -6.62 -12.60 -15.99
N LEU A 316 -7.86 -13.08 -16.11
CA LEU A 316 -8.16 -14.38 -16.75
C LEU A 316 -7.75 -14.38 -18.25
N VAL A 317 -8.12 -13.33 -18.99
CA VAL A 317 -7.75 -13.17 -20.39
C VAL A 317 -6.24 -13.08 -20.57
N ALA A 318 -5.54 -12.37 -19.65
CA ALA A 318 -4.08 -12.30 -19.63
C ALA A 318 -3.42 -13.68 -19.46
N GLY A 319 -3.96 -14.53 -18.59
CA GLY A 319 -3.49 -15.89 -18.41
C GLY A 319 -3.76 -16.79 -19.61
N LEU A 320 -4.91 -16.64 -20.28
CA LEU A 320 -5.26 -17.42 -21.49
C LEU A 320 -4.42 -17.03 -22.72
N HIS A 321 -4.06 -15.77 -22.84
CA HIS A 321 -3.32 -15.23 -23.99
C HIS A 321 -2.15 -14.35 -23.52
N PRO A 322 -1.04 -14.95 -23.02
CA PRO A 322 0.08 -14.21 -22.43
C PRO A 322 0.95 -13.52 -23.50
N ARG A 323 0.33 -12.69 -24.36
CA ARG A 323 1.02 -11.81 -25.30
C ARG A 323 1.26 -10.44 -24.66
N PRO A 324 2.38 -9.76 -24.93
CA PRO A 324 2.72 -8.49 -24.29
C PRO A 324 1.60 -7.43 -24.36
N GLY A 325 0.93 -7.30 -25.53
CA GLY A 325 -0.19 -6.36 -25.68
C GLY A 325 -1.42 -6.72 -24.85
N VAL A 326 -1.74 -8.03 -24.71
CA VAL A 326 -2.85 -8.49 -23.87
C VAL A 326 -2.52 -8.31 -22.39
N LEU A 327 -1.29 -8.62 -21.99
CA LEU A 327 -0.80 -8.41 -20.63
C LEU A 327 -0.82 -6.94 -20.27
N ALA A 328 -0.44 -6.04 -21.19
CA ALA A 328 -0.49 -4.60 -21.01
C ALA A 328 -1.94 -4.09 -20.83
N ALA A 329 -2.86 -4.53 -21.68
CA ALA A 329 -4.27 -4.17 -21.58
C ALA A 329 -4.91 -4.70 -20.29
N ALA A 330 -4.57 -5.92 -19.89
CA ALA A 330 -5.04 -6.51 -18.64
C ALA A 330 -4.47 -5.78 -17.41
N ALA A 331 -3.19 -5.44 -17.40
CA ALA A 331 -2.56 -4.64 -16.36
C ALA A 331 -3.23 -3.26 -16.25
N PHE A 332 -3.45 -2.57 -17.36
CA PHE A 332 -4.19 -1.30 -17.38
C PHE A 332 -5.56 -1.45 -16.74
N THR A 333 -6.34 -2.45 -17.17
CA THR A 333 -7.71 -2.67 -16.68
C THR A 333 -7.74 -3.03 -15.20
N PHE A 334 -6.83 -3.89 -14.74
CA PHE A 334 -6.72 -4.29 -13.34
C PHE A 334 -6.41 -3.09 -12.45
N PHE A 335 -5.36 -2.35 -12.78
CA PHE A 335 -4.93 -1.20 -11.99
C PHE A 335 -5.86 0.02 -12.11
N LEU A 336 -6.63 0.14 -13.19
CA LEU A 336 -7.73 1.10 -13.30
C LEU A 336 -8.85 0.80 -12.28
N GLY A 337 -9.17 -0.47 -12.08
CA GLY A 337 -10.19 -0.92 -11.14
C GLY A 337 -9.79 -0.77 -9.67
N LEU A 338 -8.51 -0.82 -9.35
CA LEU A 338 -7.99 -0.82 -7.97
C LEU A 338 -8.39 0.42 -7.17
N PRO A 339 -8.21 1.69 -7.64
CA PRO A 339 -8.68 2.88 -6.94
C PRO A 339 -10.21 2.91 -6.78
N VAL A 340 -10.94 2.40 -7.75
CA VAL A 340 -12.42 2.33 -7.68
C VAL A 340 -12.84 1.42 -6.54
N VAL A 341 -12.30 0.20 -6.48
CA VAL A 341 -12.63 -0.77 -5.41
C VAL A 341 -12.21 -0.24 -4.04
N THR A 342 -10.99 0.27 -3.90
CA THR A 342 -10.46 0.71 -2.61
C THR A 342 -11.18 1.95 -2.08
N SER A 343 -11.47 2.94 -2.92
CA SER A 343 -12.20 4.15 -2.53
C SER A 343 -13.65 3.86 -2.17
N CYS A 344 -14.37 3.12 -3.02
CA CYS A 344 -15.76 2.74 -2.73
C CYS A 344 -15.85 1.84 -1.48
N ALA A 345 -14.93 0.91 -1.30
CA ALA A 345 -14.85 0.10 -0.10
C ALA A 345 -14.60 0.97 1.14
N GLN A 346 -13.70 1.96 1.07
CA GLN A 346 -13.40 2.87 2.17
C GLN A 346 -14.65 3.65 2.62
N VAL A 347 -15.42 4.19 1.66
CA VAL A 347 -16.68 4.90 1.95
C VAL A 347 -17.67 3.99 2.66
N LEU A 348 -17.86 2.75 2.16
CA LEU A 348 -18.76 1.77 2.79
C LEU A 348 -18.34 1.41 4.21
N TRP A 349 -17.02 1.24 4.46
CA TRP A 349 -16.50 0.96 5.80
C TRP A 349 -16.73 2.13 6.76
N GLN A 350 -16.48 3.36 6.31
CA GLN A 350 -16.66 4.55 7.13
C GLN A 350 -18.14 4.80 7.46
N ALA A 351 -19.04 4.50 6.52
CA ALA A 351 -20.47 4.66 6.72
C ALA A 351 -21.11 3.58 7.62
N ALA A 352 -20.58 2.34 7.57
CA ALA A 352 -21.18 1.20 8.27
C ALA A 352 -20.62 0.98 9.69
N VAL A 353 -19.49 1.60 10.04
CA VAL A 353 -18.82 1.40 11.34
C VAL A 353 -18.87 2.67 12.16
N ALA A 354 -19.44 2.60 13.37
CA ALA A 354 -19.49 3.71 14.31
C ALA A 354 -18.08 4.24 14.62
N ALA A 355 -17.95 5.56 14.83
CA ALA A 355 -16.66 6.25 14.99
C ALA A 355 -15.79 5.64 16.10
N GLU A 356 -16.41 5.21 17.20
CA GLU A 356 -15.76 4.61 18.39
C GLU A 356 -15.17 3.22 18.09
N ALA A 357 -15.72 2.49 17.09
CA ALA A 357 -15.30 1.15 16.70
C ALA A 357 -14.35 1.16 15.48
N GLN A 358 -14.23 2.30 14.76
CA GLN A 358 -13.47 2.38 13.51
C GLN A 358 -12.00 1.95 13.68
N GLY A 359 -11.35 2.36 14.76
CA GLY A 359 -9.94 2.01 15.00
C GLY A 359 -9.71 0.49 15.04
N ARG A 360 -10.56 -0.22 15.78
CA ARG A 360 -10.47 -1.68 15.97
C ARG A 360 -10.82 -2.45 14.69
N VAL A 361 -11.89 -2.04 14.02
CA VAL A 361 -12.34 -2.69 12.78
C VAL A 361 -11.34 -2.44 11.63
N PHE A 362 -10.78 -1.24 11.52
CA PHE A 362 -9.77 -0.92 10.49
C PHE A 362 -8.44 -1.61 10.75
N ALA A 363 -8.03 -1.80 12.01
CA ALA A 363 -6.87 -2.61 12.34
C ALA A 363 -7.05 -4.08 11.89
N LEU A 364 -8.22 -4.67 12.20
CA LEU A 364 -8.56 -6.02 11.76
C LEU A 364 -8.63 -6.13 10.23
N ARG A 365 -9.28 -5.17 9.56
CA ARG A 365 -9.31 -5.08 8.10
C ARG A 365 -7.89 -5.06 7.53
N ARG A 366 -7.01 -4.20 8.06
CA ARG A 366 -5.62 -4.09 7.61
C ARG A 366 -4.88 -5.42 7.76
N MET A 367 -5.08 -6.12 8.87
CA MET A 367 -4.47 -7.45 9.09
C MET A 367 -4.88 -8.45 8.01
N PHE A 368 -6.17 -8.53 7.67
CA PHE A 368 -6.64 -9.43 6.61
C PHE A 368 -6.15 -9.03 5.23
N THR A 369 -6.19 -7.74 4.88
CA THR A 369 -5.74 -7.28 3.56
C THR A 369 -4.24 -7.47 3.37
N GLN A 370 -3.43 -7.17 4.37
CA GLN A 370 -1.98 -7.41 4.36
C GLN A 370 -1.66 -8.92 4.36
N GLY A 371 -2.45 -9.72 5.09
CA GLY A 371 -2.38 -11.17 5.04
C GLY A 371 -2.66 -11.72 3.63
N GLY A 372 -3.62 -11.14 2.92
CA GLY A 372 -3.88 -11.46 1.51
C GLY A 372 -2.66 -11.20 0.62
N THR A 373 -2.06 -10.04 0.72
CA THR A 373 -0.82 -9.68 0.00
C THR A 373 0.32 -10.65 0.32
N LEU A 374 0.53 -10.94 1.61
CA LEU A 374 1.55 -11.87 2.07
C LEU A 374 1.38 -13.26 1.45
N LEU A 375 0.15 -13.79 1.48
CA LEU A 375 -0.19 -15.09 0.89
C LEU A 375 -0.01 -15.07 -0.64
N GLY A 376 -0.36 -13.96 -1.31
CA GLY A 376 -0.17 -13.79 -2.74
C GLY A 376 1.30 -13.96 -3.13
N TYR A 377 2.22 -13.25 -2.48
CA TYR A 377 3.65 -13.37 -2.75
C TYR A 377 4.22 -14.74 -2.34
N LEU A 378 3.81 -15.26 -1.16
CA LEU A 378 4.32 -16.53 -0.64
C LEU A 378 3.95 -17.71 -1.54
N LEU A 379 2.72 -17.72 -2.05
CA LEU A 379 2.17 -18.87 -2.76
C LEU A 379 2.37 -18.79 -4.28
N ALA A 380 2.55 -17.58 -4.86
CA ALA A 380 2.61 -17.41 -6.31
C ALA A 380 3.71 -18.27 -6.97
N GLY A 381 4.94 -18.20 -6.47
CA GLY A 381 6.06 -18.96 -7.03
C GLY A 381 5.90 -20.49 -6.88
N PRO A 382 5.74 -21.01 -5.65
CA PRO A 382 5.57 -22.44 -5.43
C PRO A 382 4.36 -23.04 -6.15
N LEU A 383 3.20 -22.35 -6.13
CA LEU A 383 2.02 -22.85 -6.85
C LEU A 383 2.22 -22.86 -8.35
N ALA A 384 2.87 -21.84 -8.93
CA ALA A 384 3.15 -21.80 -10.36
C ALA A 384 4.08 -22.93 -10.77
N SER A 385 5.22 -23.11 -10.07
CA SER A 385 6.28 -24.03 -10.49
C SER A 385 6.06 -25.48 -10.03
N GLN A 386 5.50 -25.72 -8.85
CA GLN A 386 5.39 -27.06 -8.26
C GLN A 386 4.01 -27.70 -8.47
N VAL A 387 2.97 -26.89 -8.65
CA VAL A 387 1.61 -27.39 -8.80
C VAL A 387 1.09 -27.17 -10.22
N CYS A 388 1.08 -25.94 -10.70
CA CYS A 388 0.48 -25.61 -11.99
C CYS A 388 1.32 -26.11 -13.17
N GLU A 389 2.66 -25.99 -13.11
CA GLU A 389 3.55 -26.42 -14.18
C GLU A 389 3.42 -27.92 -14.49
N PRO A 390 3.48 -28.86 -13.50
CA PRO A 390 3.27 -30.29 -13.74
C PRO A 390 1.87 -30.62 -14.26
N LEU A 391 0.84 -29.87 -13.86
CA LEU A 391 -0.53 -30.12 -14.32
C LEU A 391 -0.71 -29.83 -15.83
N VAL A 392 0.03 -28.85 -16.36
CA VAL A 392 -0.11 -28.36 -17.74
C VAL A 392 1.04 -28.88 -18.62
N ALA A 393 2.00 -29.61 -18.06
CA ALA A 393 3.06 -30.28 -18.82
C ALA A 393 2.48 -31.19 -19.91
N PRO A 394 3.20 -31.46 -21.01
CA PRO A 394 2.71 -32.34 -22.10
C PRO A 394 2.20 -33.68 -21.62
N ASP A 395 2.86 -34.25 -20.60
CA ASP A 395 2.52 -35.53 -19.97
C ASP A 395 1.58 -35.37 -18.76
N GLY A 396 1.17 -34.13 -18.43
CA GLY A 396 0.31 -33.85 -17.33
C GLY A 396 -1.18 -34.06 -17.61
N PRO A 397 -2.03 -34.16 -16.56
CA PRO A 397 -3.45 -34.48 -16.72
C PRO A 397 -4.25 -33.41 -17.49
N LEU A 398 -3.80 -32.17 -17.53
CA LEU A 398 -4.41 -31.07 -18.28
C LEU A 398 -3.62 -30.64 -19.52
N GLY A 399 -2.52 -31.36 -19.86
CA GLY A 399 -1.64 -31.04 -20.97
C GLY A 399 -2.36 -31.10 -22.32
N SER A 400 -3.25 -32.08 -22.53
CA SER A 400 -4.01 -32.26 -23.76
C SER A 400 -5.13 -31.22 -23.99
N THR A 401 -5.62 -30.58 -22.93
CA THR A 401 -6.74 -29.61 -22.95
C THR A 401 -6.22 -28.18 -22.75
N LEU A 402 -5.96 -27.81 -21.50
CA LEU A 402 -5.49 -26.46 -21.14
C LEU A 402 -4.07 -26.18 -21.63
N GLY A 403 -3.19 -27.20 -21.71
CA GLY A 403 -1.83 -27.03 -22.22
C GLY A 403 -1.79 -26.58 -23.67
N ARG A 404 -2.76 -27.00 -24.52
CA ARG A 404 -2.89 -26.52 -25.91
C ARG A 404 -3.43 -25.08 -26.00
N LEU A 405 -4.34 -24.70 -25.09
CA LEU A 405 -4.90 -23.34 -25.03
C LEU A 405 -3.88 -22.31 -24.55
N LEU A 406 -3.06 -22.68 -23.54
CA LEU A 406 -2.05 -21.81 -22.96
C LEU A 406 -0.76 -21.69 -23.80
N GLY A 407 -0.68 -22.43 -24.93
CA GLY A 407 0.44 -22.37 -25.86
C GLY A 407 1.64 -23.23 -25.48
N THR A 408 2.72 -23.15 -26.31
CA THR A 408 3.93 -23.98 -26.17
C THR A 408 5.06 -23.28 -25.38
N ALA A 409 4.83 -22.08 -24.82
CA ALA A 409 5.86 -21.30 -24.14
C ALA A 409 6.27 -21.90 -22.79
N ARG A 410 7.47 -21.54 -22.34
CA ARG A 410 7.90 -21.74 -20.94
C ARG A 410 6.95 -20.99 -20.00
N ASP A 411 6.89 -21.43 -18.73
CA ASP A 411 6.06 -20.80 -17.68
C ASP A 411 4.53 -20.95 -17.85
N ARG A 412 4.06 -22.06 -18.42
CA ARG A 412 2.62 -22.39 -18.53
C ARG A 412 1.94 -22.44 -17.14
N GLY A 413 2.67 -22.88 -16.11
CA GLY A 413 2.19 -22.89 -14.73
C GLY A 413 1.83 -21.51 -14.23
N SER A 414 2.63 -20.50 -14.56
CA SER A 414 2.35 -19.10 -14.24
C SER A 414 1.09 -18.59 -14.95
N ALA A 415 0.88 -18.97 -16.22
CA ALA A 415 -0.30 -18.61 -16.99
C ALA A 415 -1.58 -19.25 -16.39
N LEU A 416 -1.51 -20.55 -16.03
CA LEU A 416 -2.62 -21.26 -15.39
C LEU A 416 -2.96 -20.62 -14.03
N LEU A 417 -1.95 -20.31 -13.21
CA LEU A 417 -2.18 -19.68 -11.90
C LEU A 417 -2.80 -18.28 -12.05
N LEU A 418 -2.38 -17.54 -13.08
CA LEU A 418 -2.99 -16.25 -13.41
C LEU A 418 -4.47 -16.40 -13.79
N CYS A 419 -4.82 -17.43 -14.58
CA CYS A 419 -6.21 -17.78 -14.91
C CYS A 419 -7.03 -18.10 -13.63
N CYS A 420 -6.48 -18.94 -12.74
CA CYS A 420 -7.12 -19.29 -11.47
C CYS A 420 -7.36 -18.03 -10.60
N THR A 421 -6.36 -17.14 -10.54
CA THR A 421 -6.44 -15.89 -9.81
C THR A 421 -7.52 -14.96 -10.38
N GLY A 422 -7.58 -14.82 -11.71
CA GLY A 422 -8.62 -14.05 -12.39
C GLY A 422 -10.03 -14.62 -12.16
N LEU A 423 -10.16 -15.94 -12.22
CA LEU A 423 -11.44 -16.61 -11.93
C LEU A 423 -11.87 -16.42 -10.47
N LEU A 424 -10.95 -16.55 -9.52
CA LEU A 424 -11.19 -16.31 -8.09
C LEU A 424 -11.71 -14.88 -7.84
N LEU A 425 -11.09 -13.88 -8.48
CA LEU A 425 -11.53 -12.48 -8.41
C LEU A 425 -12.93 -12.31 -8.98
N ALA A 426 -13.19 -12.85 -10.18
CA ALA A 426 -14.48 -12.73 -10.83
C ALA A 426 -15.60 -13.39 -10.01
N VAL A 427 -15.37 -14.60 -9.50
CA VAL A 427 -16.33 -15.32 -8.63
C VAL A 427 -16.56 -14.55 -7.33
N THR A 428 -15.50 -14.04 -6.70
CA THR A 428 -15.60 -13.26 -5.48
C THR A 428 -16.40 -11.97 -5.71
N GLY A 429 -16.16 -11.28 -6.83
CA GLY A 429 -16.94 -10.12 -7.23
C GLY A 429 -18.42 -10.46 -7.45
N LEU A 430 -18.72 -11.53 -8.21
CA LEU A 430 -20.10 -11.95 -8.50
C LEU A 430 -20.87 -12.35 -7.24
N ALA A 431 -20.23 -13.02 -6.28
CA ALA A 431 -20.83 -13.35 -5.02
C ALA A 431 -21.35 -12.12 -4.24
N GLY A 432 -20.75 -10.94 -4.49
CA GLY A 432 -21.16 -9.68 -3.89
C GLY A 432 -22.50 -9.14 -4.32
N ARG A 433 -23.00 -9.54 -5.49
CA ARG A 433 -24.29 -9.05 -5.99
C ARG A 433 -25.48 -9.43 -5.09
N ARG A 434 -25.33 -10.43 -4.22
CA ARG A 434 -26.37 -10.94 -3.32
C ARG A 434 -26.34 -10.29 -1.93
N HIS A 435 -25.36 -9.43 -1.65
CA HIS A 435 -25.20 -8.80 -0.34
C HIS A 435 -25.49 -7.30 -0.42
N THR A 436 -26.11 -6.78 0.64
CA THR A 436 -26.28 -5.35 0.87
C THR A 436 -25.44 -4.97 2.09
N VAL A 437 -24.83 -3.77 2.05
CA VAL A 437 -24.21 -3.17 3.22
C VAL A 437 -25.25 -2.27 3.86
N GLU A 438 -25.68 -2.62 5.06
CA GLU A 438 -26.57 -1.76 5.84
C GLU A 438 -25.77 -0.57 6.34
N VAL A 439 -26.14 0.63 5.89
CA VAL A 439 -25.62 1.88 6.41
C VAL A 439 -26.61 2.36 7.46
N PRO A 440 -26.21 2.53 8.73
CA PRO A 440 -27.08 3.05 9.75
C PRO A 440 -27.61 4.43 9.31
N PRO A 441 -28.87 4.78 9.63
CA PRO A 441 -29.39 6.09 9.32
C PRO A 441 -28.49 7.18 9.95
N PRO A 442 -28.35 8.35 9.32
CA PRO A 442 -27.61 9.45 9.91
C PRO A 442 -28.23 9.76 11.30
N PRO A 443 -27.40 10.08 12.30
CA PRO A 443 -27.92 10.48 13.61
C PRO A 443 -28.93 11.60 13.37
N GLU A 444 -30.10 11.48 14.01
CA GLU A 444 -31.12 12.54 13.97
C GLU A 444 -30.44 13.85 14.35
N PRO A 445 -30.69 14.94 13.60
CA PRO A 445 -30.14 16.23 13.96
C PRO A 445 -30.56 16.48 15.42
N VAL A 446 -29.57 16.67 16.29
CA VAL A 446 -29.81 17.06 17.68
C VAL A 446 -30.68 18.32 17.60
N GLU A 447 -31.95 18.16 17.90
CA GLU A 447 -32.90 19.27 17.97
C GLU A 447 -32.31 20.23 19.01
N CYS A 448 -31.74 21.32 18.53
CA CYS A 448 -31.16 22.34 19.36
C CYS A 448 -32.34 22.93 20.13
N ASP A 449 -32.47 22.52 21.37
CA ASP A 449 -33.55 22.97 22.27
C ASP A 449 -33.54 24.49 22.28
N ARG A 450 -34.46 25.09 21.54
CA ARG A 450 -34.65 26.55 21.44
C ARG A 450 -35.07 27.20 22.76
N THR A 451 -35.30 26.38 23.79
CA THR A 451 -35.73 26.89 25.12
C THR A 451 -34.58 27.52 25.91
N VAL A 452 -33.30 27.33 25.52
CA VAL A 452 -32.18 27.97 26.28
C VAL A 452 -31.93 29.41 25.84
N LEU A 453 -32.47 29.92 24.75
CA LEU A 453 -32.25 31.29 24.27
C LEU A 453 -33.29 32.30 24.74
N THR A 454 -34.33 31.92 25.49
CA THR A 454 -35.35 32.85 26.02
C THR A 454 -35.10 33.30 27.45
N GLY A 455 -34.00 32.94 28.06
CA GLY A 455 -33.63 33.27 29.44
C GLY A 455 -32.74 34.52 29.63
N ILE A 456 -32.73 35.48 28.71
CA ILE A 456 -32.09 36.79 28.98
C ILE A 456 -33.12 37.67 29.69
N PRO A 457 -32.94 38.00 31.00
CA PRO A 457 -33.80 38.95 31.67
C PRO A 457 -33.58 40.34 31.07
N SER A 458 -34.67 40.92 30.51
CA SER A 458 -34.70 42.32 30.10
C SER A 458 -34.54 43.21 31.33
N ASN A 459 -33.35 43.77 31.50
CA ASN A 459 -33.10 44.78 32.52
C ASN A 459 -33.71 46.09 32.02
N SER A 460 -34.94 46.34 32.45
CA SER A 460 -35.62 47.64 32.30
C SER A 460 -34.94 48.64 33.24
N THR A 461 -34.11 49.52 32.74
CA THR A 461 -33.71 50.74 33.43
C THR A 461 -34.80 51.77 33.24
N ASP A 462 -35.66 51.90 34.26
CA ASP A 462 -36.51 53.08 34.47
C ASP A 462 -35.60 54.28 34.75
N SER A 463 -35.53 55.19 33.81
CA SER A 463 -35.02 56.55 34.06
C SER A 463 -36.20 57.48 34.26
N GLU A 464 -36.48 57.84 35.51
CA GLU A 464 -37.35 58.98 35.86
C GLU A 464 -36.70 60.30 35.46
N PRO A 465 -37.50 61.30 35.04
CA PRO A 465 -36.99 62.60 34.69
C PRO A 465 -37.12 63.58 35.89
N MET A 466 -36.07 64.32 36.19
CA MET A 466 -36.10 65.70 36.71
C MET A 466 -34.97 66.51 36.07
#